data_2840c45c9968419d320ec55702d7a3fc
#
_entry.id   2840c45c9968419d320ec55702d7a3fc
#
_cell.length_a   1.000
_cell.length_b   1.000
_cell.length_c   1.000
_cell.angle_alpha   90.00
_cell.angle_beta   90.00
_cell.angle_gamma   90.00
#
_symmetry.space_group_name_H-M   'P 1'
#
loop_
_entity.id
_entity.type
_entity.pdbx_description
1 polymer ?
#
loop_
_entity_poly.entity_id
_entity_poly.type
_entity_poly.pdbx_seq_one_letter_code
_entity_poly.pdbx_strand_id
1 'polypeptide(L)'
;VAGVIFAMIPQQPQLAYQLSKYLPVVAIGDRRSDLELATVDMNNFTAGQLIGKHLTDLGHKHVAYLSTTLNDQHTSRVRRYQGLEDACKAADAKLSLFTQEITPDYELSHVEVEYSTGYELAKRCLDTAPETTAMVAINDMVAYGAYNAIIDRGLRIPDDISLCGFDN
;
A
#
# COMPACT_ATOMS: atom_id res chain seq x y z
N VAL A 1 -33.98 7.44 -3.62
CA VAL A 1 -32.56 7.33 -4.01
C VAL A 1 -32.49 6.44 -5.23
N ALA A 2 -31.83 6.90 -6.31
CA ALA A 2 -31.74 6.16 -7.57
C ALA A 2 -30.62 5.08 -7.57
N GLY A 3 -29.64 5.23 -6.69
CA GLY A 3 -28.51 4.32 -6.54
C GLY A 3 -27.55 4.80 -5.46
N VAL A 4 -26.54 3.98 -5.14
CA VAL A 4 -25.49 4.29 -4.15
C VAL A 4 -24.11 4.04 -4.75
N ILE A 5 -23.19 4.96 -4.53
CA ILE A 5 -21.77 4.80 -4.80
C ILE A 5 -21.04 4.81 -3.46
N PHE A 6 -20.36 3.72 -3.17
CA PHE A 6 -19.43 3.65 -2.04
C PHE A 6 -18.05 4.10 -2.51
N ALA A 7 -17.54 5.23 -1.98
CA ALA A 7 -16.20 5.73 -2.30
C ALA A 7 -15.07 4.85 -1.75
N MET A 8 -15.39 3.97 -0.80
CA MET A 8 -14.57 2.86 -0.33
C MET A 8 -15.50 1.68 -0.03
N ILE A 9 -14.98 0.47 -0.10
CA ILE A 9 -15.77 -0.70 0.31
C ILE A 9 -16.08 -0.59 1.81
N PRO A 10 -17.37 -0.66 2.21
CA PRO A 10 -17.74 -0.54 3.62
C PRO A 10 -17.14 -1.71 4.43
N GLN A 11 -16.87 -1.48 5.71
CA GLN A 11 -16.36 -2.51 6.63
C GLN A 11 -17.23 -3.77 6.69
N GLN A 12 -18.52 -3.63 6.45
CA GLN A 12 -19.45 -4.75 6.32
C GLN A 12 -19.90 -4.88 4.86
N PRO A 13 -19.08 -5.47 3.99
CA PRO A 13 -19.36 -5.54 2.55
C PRO A 13 -20.64 -6.26 2.21
N GLN A 14 -21.08 -7.18 3.09
CA GLN A 14 -22.36 -7.92 2.96
C GLN A 14 -23.55 -6.96 2.96
N LEU A 15 -23.50 -5.84 3.69
CA LEU A 15 -24.58 -4.84 3.67
C LEU A 15 -24.67 -4.14 2.30
N ALA A 16 -23.54 -3.81 1.68
CA ALA A 16 -23.51 -3.26 0.33
C ALA A 16 -24.08 -4.25 -0.68
N TYR A 17 -23.74 -5.54 -0.56
CA TYR A 17 -24.29 -6.61 -1.40
C TYR A 17 -25.79 -6.80 -1.17
N GLN A 18 -26.28 -6.78 0.07
CA GLN A 18 -27.72 -6.85 0.34
C GLN A 18 -28.46 -5.65 -0.26
N LEU A 19 -27.90 -4.45 -0.14
CA LEU A 19 -28.47 -3.23 -0.70
C LEU A 19 -28.56 -3.32 -2.24
N SER A 20 -27.57 -3.92 -2.90
CA SER A 20 -27.53 -4.07 -4.36
C SER A 20 -28.68 -4.91 -4.94
N LYS A 21 -29.37 -5.69 -4.10
CA LYS A 21 -30.57 -6.44 -4.51
C LYS A 21 -31.82 -5.56 -4.67
N TYR A 22 -31.82 -4.36 -4.13
CA TYR A 22 -32.96 -3.44 -4.13
C TYR A 22 -32.73 -2.19 -4.96
N LEU A 23 -31.44 -1.80 -5.19
CA LEU A 23 -31.09 -0.61 -5.99
C LEU A 23 -29.68 -0.74 -6.57
N PRO A 24 -29.35 0.01 -7.63
CA PRO A 24 -28.01 0.01 -8.20
C PRO A 24 -26.96 0.44 -7.16
N VAL A 25 -25.91 -0.39 -6.99
CA VAL A 25 -24.80 -0.13 -6.07
C VAL A 25 -23.50 -0.33 -6.82
N VAL A 26 -22.57 0.63 -6.67
CA VAL A 26 -21.20 0.55 -7.19
C VAL A 26 -20.25 0.86 -6.04
N ALA A 27 -19.18 0.09 -5.89
CA ALA A 27 -18.09 0.37 -4.97
C ALA A 27 -16.84 0.81 -5.72
N ILE A 28 -16.06 1.73 -5.15
CA ILE A 28 -14.75 2.15 -5.66
C ILE A 28 -13.68 1.56 -4.73
N GLY A 29 -12.66 0.93 -5.31
CA GLY A 29 -11.55 0.31 -4.59
C GLY A 29 -11.77 -1.18 -4.31
N ASP A 30 -10.84 -1.77 -3.63
CA ASP A 30 -10.67 -3.18 -3.21
C ASP A 30 -11.72 -4.19 -3.68
N ARG A 31 -11.57 -4.70 -4.91
CA ARG A 31 -12.46 -5.72 -5.44
C ARG A 31 -12.35 -7.02 -4.65
N ARG A 32 -13.44 -7.41 -4.02
CA ARG A 32 -13.54 -8.69 -3.30
C ARG A 32 -14.11 -9.77 -4.21
N SER A 33 -13.42 -10.90 -4.29
CA SER A 33 -13.85 -12.04 -5.11
C SER A 33 -15.03 -12.82 -4.49
N ASP A 34 -15.27 -12.64 -3.19
CA ASP A 34 -16.37 -13.29 -2.44
C ASP A 34 -17.71 -12.53 -2.53
N LEU A 35 -17.72 -11.36 -3.19
CA LEU A 35 -18.93 -10.54 -3.33
C LEU A 35 -19.19 -10.17 -4.79
N GLU A 36 -20.37 -10.50 -5.29
CA GLU A 36 -20.87 -10.04 -6.59
C GLU A 36 -21.37 -8.60 -6.49
N LEU A 37 -20.47 -7.66 -6.34
CA LEU A 37 -20.76 -6.23 -6.32
C LEU A 37 -20.08 -5.55 -7.51
N ALA A 38 -20.81 -4.66 -8.20
CA ALA A 38 -20.20 -3.84 -9.24
C ALA A 38 -19.11 -2.97 -8.60
N THR A 39 -17.87 -3.12 -9.07
CA THR A 39 -16.69 -2.46 -8.47
C THR A 39 -15.87 -1.79 -9.55
N VAL A 40 -15.46 -0.55 -9.28
CA VAL A 40 -14.44 0.17 -10.04
C VAL A 40 -13.15 0.12 -9.24
N ASP A 41 -12.14 -0.55 -9.76
CA ASP A 41 -10.85 -0.73 -9.10
C ASP A 41 -9.71 -0.56 -10.09
N MET A 42 -8.54 -0.18 -9.60
CA MET A 42 -7.32 -0.16 -10.39
C MET A 42 -6.63 -1.53 -10.38
N ASN A 43 -5.81 -1.81 -11.38
CA ASN A 43 -4.99 -3.01 -11.36
C ASN A 43 -3.80 -2.83 -10.41
N ASN A 44 -4.03 -3.10 -9.13
CA ASN A 44 -3.03 -2.94 -8.07
C ASN A 44 -1.78 -3.82 -8.28
N PHE A 45 -1.90 -4.98 -8.90
CA PHE A 45 -0.75 -5.83 -9.25
C PHE A 45 0.13 -5.14 -10.29
N THR A 46 -0.46 -4.69 -11.40
CA THR A 46 0.27 -3.97 -12.46
C THR A 46 0.89 -2.68 -11.92
N ALA A 47 0.19 -1.97 -11.03
CA ALA A 47 0.72 -0.76 -10.42
C ALA A 47 1.96 -1.04 -9.55
N GLY A 48 1.95 -2.14 -8.77
CA GLY A 48 3.14 -2.61 -8.05
C GLY A 48 4.30 -2.99 -8.99
N GLN A 49 3.99 -3.70 -10.10
CA GLN A 49 5.00 -4.03 -11.11
C GLN A 49 5.64 -2.79 -11.74
N LEU A 50 4.85 -1.74 -12.04
CA LEU A 50 5.36 -0.50 -12.63
C LEU A 50 6.36 0.20 -11.70
N ILE A 51 6.05 0.29 -10.41
CA ILE A 51 6.97 0.85 -9.41
C ILE A 51 8.24 0.00 -9.33
N GLY A 52 8.08 -1.33 -9.19
CA GLY A 52 9.22 -2.24 -9.09
C GLY A 52 10.13 -2.16 -10.31
N LYS A 53 9.53 -2.17 -11.51
CA LYS A 53 10.27 -2.00 -12.75
C LYS A 53 11.02 -0.67 -12.80
N HIS A 54 10.36 0.44 -12.44
CA HIS A 54 10.99 1.76 -12.42
C HIS A 54 12.21 1.79 -11.49
N LEU A 55 12.08 1.29 -10.26
CA LEU A 55 13.18 1.26 -9.30
C LEU A 55 14.33 0.36 -9.77
N THR A 56 14.03 -0.82 -10.31
CA THR A 56 15.06 -1.74 -10.81
C THR A 56 15.74 -1.22 -12.07
N ASP A 57 15.04 -0.52 -12.95
CA ASP A 57 15.62 0.18 -14.11
C ASP A 57 16.58 1.30 -13.68
N LEU A 58 16.33 1.94 -12.52
CA LEU A 58 17.24 2.91 -11.91
C LEU A 58 18.43 2.26 -11.17
N GLY A 59 18.49 0.92 -11.12
CA GLY A 59 19.61 0.16 -10.54
C GLY A 59 19.41 -0.23 -9.07
N HIS A 60 18.26 0.01 -8.46
CA HIS A 60 18.00 -0.42 -7.10
C HIS A 60 17.98 -1.95 -6.99
N LYS A 61 18.81 -2.50 -6.09
CA LYS A 61 18.91 -3.95 -5.82
C LYS A 61 18.37 -4.35 -4.45
N HIS A 62 18.16 -3.39 -3.57
CA HIS A 62 17.60 -3.60 -2.23
C HIS A 62 16.46 -2.63 -2.03
N VAL A 63 15.24 -3.16 -2.12
CA VAL A 63 13.97 -2.40 -2.01
C VAL A 63 13.25 -2.83 -0.74
N ALA A 64 12.66 -1.90 -0.02
CA ALA A 64 11.77 -2.17 1.10
C ALA A 64 10.33 -1.80 0.75
N TYR A 65 9.36 -2.63 1.15
CA TYR A 65 7.94 -2.32 1.09
C TYR A 65 7.42 -2.04 2.51
N LEU A 66 6.82 -0.87 2.69
CA LEU A 66 6.30 -0.41 3.98
C LEU A 66 4.76 -0.46 3.95
N SER A 67 4.17 -1.27 4.82
CA SER A 67 2.72 -1.49 4.80
C SER A 67 2.14 -1.60 6.21
N THR A 68 0.93 -1.12 6.39
CA THR A 68 0.04 -1.55 7.46
C THR A 68 -0.38 -3.00 7.21
N THR A 69 -1.39 -3.51 7.89
CA THR A 69 -1.85 -4.90 7.80
C THR A 69 -1.98 -5.40 6.35
N LEU A 70 -1.35 -6.54 6.07
CA LEU A 70 -1.45 -7.27 4.81
C LEU A 70 -2.24 -8.56 5.03
N ASN A 71 -3.51 -8.57 4.64
CA ASN A 71 -4.38 -9.74 4.72
C ASN A 71 -5.41 -9.75 3.59
N ASP A 72 -6.24 -10.77 3.54
CA ASP A 72 -7.26 -10.95 2.50
C ASP A 72 -8.36 -9.87 2.49
N GLN A 73 -8.45 -9.06 3.55
CA GLN A 73 -9.38 -7.92 3.62
C GLN A 73 -8.81 -6.68 2.92
N HIS A 74 -7.49 -6.59 2.76
CA HIS A 74 -6.78 -5.50 2.13
C HIS A 74 -6.14 -5.96 0.81
N THR A 75 -6.98 -6.40 -0.13
CA THR A 75 -6.51 -7.03 -1.39
C THR A 75 -5.67 -6.10 -2.25
N SER A 76 -5.92 -4.79 -2.26
CA SER A 76 -5.11 -3.80 -2.99
C SER A 76 -3.67 -3.77 -2.47
N ARG A 77 -3.47 -3.74 -1.15
CA ARG A 77 -2.15 -3.73 -0.50
C ARG A 77 -1.36 -4.98 -0.84
N VAL A 78 -2.00 -6.15 -0.73
CA VAL A 78 -1.40 -7.45 -1.06
C VAL A 78 -1.03 -7.52 -2.54
N ARG A 79 -1.90 -7.07 -3.43
CA ARG A 79 -1.63 -7.09 -4.88
C ARG A 79 -0.52 -6.13 -5.28
N ARG A 80 -0.42 -4.94 -4.67
CA ARG A 80 0.70 -4.02 -4.89
C ARG A 80 2.01 -4.67 -4.48
N TYR A 81 2.05 -5.29 -3.30
CA TYR A 81 3.22 -6.05 -2.84
C TYR A 81 3.61 -7.16 -3.81
N GLN A 82 2.67 -7.99 -4.24
CA GLN A 82 2.91 -9.10 -5.18
C GLN A 82 3.47 -8.61 -6.53
N GLY A 83 2.92 -7.50 -7.06
CA GLY A 83 3.42 -6.91 -8.30
C GLY A 83 4.84 -6.35 -8.15
N LEU A 84 5.13 -5.68 -7.04
CA LEU A 84 6.47 -5.20 -6.71
C LEU A 84 7.46 -6.37 -6.57
N GLU A 85 7.05 -7.42 -5.87
CA GLU A 85 7.85 -8.63 -5.67
C GLU A 85 8.18 -9.32 -7.00
N ASP A 86 7.20 -9.44 -7.89
CA ASP A 86 7.37 -10.00 -9.22
C ASP A 86 8.43 -9.22 -10.04
N ALA A 87 8.32 -7.89 -10.06
CA ALA A 87 9.29 -7.04 -10.75
C ALA A 87 10.70 -7.12 -10.13
N CYS A 88 10.80 -7.13 -8.80
CA CYS A 88 12.09 -7.28 -8.11
C CYS A 88 12.73 -8.64 -8.43
N LYS A 89 11.96 -9.73 -8.39
CA LYS A 89 12.44 -11.08 -8.75
C LYS A 89 12.94 -11.15 -10.20
N ALA A 90 12.21 -10.55 -11.14
CA ALA A 90 12.60 -10.51 -12.55
C ALA A 90 13.93 -9.78 -12.79
N ALA A 91 14.29 -8.82 -11.92
CA ALA A 91 15.49 -7.99 -12.01
C ALA A 91 16.63 -8.45 -11.07
N ASP A 92 16.49 -9.60 -10.41
CA ASP A 92 17.42 -10.09 -9.39
C ASP A 92 17.69 -9.02 -8.30
N ALA A 93 16.60 -8.42 -7.80
CA ALA A 93 16.60 -7.46 -6.71
C ALA A 93 15.90 -8.07 -5.48
N LYS A 94 16.42 -7.76 -4.30
CA LYS A 94 15.85 -8.19 -3.01
C LYS A 94 14.74 -7.25 -2.60
N LEU A 95 13.58 -7.81 -2.26
CA LEU A 95 12.47 -7.09 -1.63
C LEU A 95 12.36 -7.50 -0.16
N SER A 96 12.41 -6.52 0.74
CA SER A 96 12.20 -6.70 2.18
C SER A 96 10.84 -6.12 2.58
N LEU A 97 10.07 -6.88 3.35
CA LEU A 97 8.73 -6.50 3.80
C LEU A 97 8.79 -5.98 5.24
N PHE A 98 8.30 -4.77 5.45
CA PHE A 98 8.12 -4.16 6.76
C PHE A 98 6.63 -3.87 6.97
N THR A 99 6.03 -4.54 7.93
CA THR A 99 4.61 -4.40 8.24
C THR A 99 4.35 -4.15 9.71
N GLN A 100 3.21 -3.54 9.98
CA GLN A 100 2.63 -3.42 11.32
C GLN A 100 1.16 -3.80 11.25
N GLU A 101 0.77 -4.79 12.07
CA GLU A 101 -0.63 -5.15 12.23
C GLU A 101 -1.40 -4.04 12.93
N ILE A 102 -2.49 -3.61 12.30
CA ILE A 102 -3.40 -2.57 12.80
C ILE A 102 -4.81 -3.12 12.73
N THR A 103 -5.58 -2.98 13.80
CA THR A 103 -6.99 -3.38 13.77
C THR A 103 -7.81 -2.39 12.95
N PRO A 104 -8.85 -2.84 12.20
CA PRO A 104 -9.67 -1.96 11.39
C PRO A 104 -10.31 -0.81 12.19
N ASP A 105 -10.77 -1.08 13.41
CA ASP A 105 -11.37 -0.06 14.28
C ASP A 105 -10.36 1.02 14.68
N TYR A 106 -9.10 0.63 14.90
CA TYR A 106 -8.05 1.58 15.24
C TYR A 106 -7.64 2.42 14.02
N GLU A 107 -7.51 1.80 12.85
CA GLU A 107 -7.18 2.47 11.58
C GLU A 107 -8.22 3.55 11.23
N LEU A 108 -9.51 3.29 11.44
CA LEU A 108 -10.57 4.25 11.16
C LEU A 108 -10.72 5.38 12.18
N SER A 109 -10.38 5.11 13.42
CA SER A 109 -10.56 6.08 14.51
C SER A 109 -9.38 7.05 14.68
N HIS A 110 -8.22 6.75 14.02
CA HIS A 110 -6.99 7.51 14.17
C HIS A 110 -6.41 7.89 12.81
N VAL A 111 -6.70 9.12 12.36
CA VAL A 111 -6.24 9.67 11.07
C VAL A 111 -4.70 9.65 10.93
N GLU A 112 -3.97 9.70 12.05
CA GLU A 112 -2.51 9.74 12.07
C GLU A 112 -1.85 8.35 12.06
N VAL A 113 -2.64 7.28 12.06
CA VAL A 113 -2.11 5.91 12.21
C VAL A 113 -1.19 5.50 11.06
N GLU A 114 -1.57 5.82 9.83
CA GLU A 114 -0.75 5.48 8.67
C GLU A 114 0.56 6.26 8.64
N TYR A 115 0.51 7.54 9.00
CA TYR A 115 1.70 8.38 9.11
C TYR A 115 2.67 7.85 10.18
N SER A 116 2.18 7.62 11.41
CA SER A 116 3.03 7.10 12.49
C SER A 116 3.59 5.72 12.18
N THR A 117 2.79 4.86 11.54
CA THR A 117 3.25 3.56 11.07
C THR A 117 4.36 3.70 10.04
N GLY A 118 4.20 4.60 9.06
CA GLY A 118 5.22 4.87 8.04
C GLY A 118 6.55 5.30 8.65
N TYR A 119 6.51 6.19 9.64
CA TYR A 119 7.69 6.64 10.37
C TYR A 119 8.40 5.48 11.09
N GLU A 120 7.69 4.68 11.87
CA GLU A 120 8.27 3.56 12.63
C GLU A 120 8.78 2.43 11.72
N LEU A 121 8.07 2.13 10.61
CA LEU A 121 8.51 1.12 9.66
C LEU A 121 9.79 1.55 8.91
N ALA A 122 9.87 2.81 8.48
CA ALA A 122 11.05 3.33 7.82
C ALA A 122 12.25 3.35 8.77
N LYS A 123 12.06 3.81 10.01
CA LYS A 123 13.08 3.78 11.05
C LYS A 123 13.60 2.36 11.28
N ARG A 124 12.69 1.39 11.44
CA ARG A 124 13.06 -0.03 11.58
C ARG A 124 13.80 -0.55 10.35
N CYS A 125 13.39 -0.17 9.14
CA CYS A 125 14.09 -0.54 7.92
C CYS A 125 15.52 0.00 7.90
N LEU A 126 15.71 1.28 8.21
CA LEU A 126 17.04 1.92 8.25
C LEU A 126 17.96 1.28 9.32
N ASP A 127 17.38 0.78 10.42
CA ASP A 127 18.14 0.14 11.50
C ASP A 127 18.52 -1.31 11.17
N THR A 128 17.65 -2.07 10.47
CA THR A 128 17.78 -3.53 10.32
C THR A 128 18.14 -3.98 8.91
N ALA A 129 18.01 -3.11 7.91
CA ALA A 129 18.33 -3.38 6.52
C ALA A 129 19.08 -2.18 5.89
N PRO A 130 20.28 -1.86 6.38
CA PRO A 130 21.04 -0.67 5.94
C PRO A 130 21.44 -0.68 4.47
N GLU A 131 21.36 -1.84 3.81
CA GLU A 131 21.57 -2.00 2.37
C GLU A 131 20.42 -1.48 1.52
N THR A 132 19.25 -1.14 2.12
CA THR A 132 18.08 -0.65 1.40
C THR A 132 18.38 0.71 0.75
N THR A 133 18.12 0.80 -0.55
CA THR A 133 18.31 2.01 -1.34
C THR A 133 17.02 2.63 -1.85
N ALA A 134 15.90 1.90 -1.73
CA ALA A 134 14.58 2.43 -2.07
C ALA A 134 13.51 1.89 -1.11
N MET A 135 12.57 2.76 -0.74
CA MET A 135 11.38 2.41 0.02
C MET A 135 10.13 2.66 -0.80
N VAL A 136 9.19 1.72 -0.78
CA VAL A 136 7.87 1.82 -1.40
C VAL A 136 6.83 1.71 -0.31
N ALA A 137 6.07 2.77 -0.11
CA ALA A 137 4.97 2.81 0.84
C ALA A 137 3.64 2.41 0.19
N ILE A 138 2.74 1.81 0.95
CA ILE A 138 1.41 1.40 0.44
C ILE A 138 0.58 2.57 -0.09
N ASN A 139 0.74 3.76 0.50
CA ASN A 139 0.08 5.00 0.13
C ASN A 139 0.93 6.21 0.53
N ASP A 140 0.45 7.40 0.23
CA ASP A 140 1.18 8.63 0.49
C ASP A 140 1.24 8.98 1.98
N MET A 141 0.27 8.61 2.81
CA MET A 141 0.33 8.87 4.25
C MET A 141 1.45 8.07 4.92
N VAL A 142 1.62 6.80 4.55
CA VAL A 142 2.76 5.96 4.98
C VAL A 142 4.06 6.53 4.41
N ALA A 143 4.07 7.02 3.16
CA ALA A 143 5.25 7.66 2.56
C ALA A 143 5.65 8.94 3.30
N TYR A 144 4.70 9.77 3.74
CA TYR A 144 4.98 10.98 4.53
C TYR A 144 5.64 10.64 5.86
N GLY A 145 5.16 9.59 6.54
CA GLY A 145 5.82 9.09 7.76
C GLY A 145 7.26 8.64 7.47
N ALA A 146 7.44 7.84 6.43
CA ALA A 146 8.75 7.36 6.00
C ALA A 146 9.69 8.50 5.61
N TYR A 147 9.19 9.52 4.90
CA TYR A 147 9.94 10.72 4.55
C TYR A 147 10.57 11.36 5.79
N ASN A 148 9.76 11.60 6.83
CA ASN A 148 10.28 12.24 8.03
C ASN A 148 11.31 11.37 8.77
N ALA A 149 11.11 10.06 8.84
CA ALA A 149 12.10 9.15 9.42
C ALA A 149 13.44 9.17 8.67
N ILE A 150 13.41 9.27 7.34
CA ILE A 150 14.59 9.39 6.48
C ILE A 150 15.32 10.72 6.74
N ILE A 151 14.57 11.83 6.78
CA ILE A 151 15.14 13.17 7.04
C ILE A 151 15.72 13.27 8.46
N ASP A 152 15.05 12.72 9.47
CA ASP A 152 15.52 12.71 10.86
C ASP A 152 16.84 11.90 11.01
N ARG A 153 17.09 10.95 10.09
CA ARG A 153 18.35 10.22 9.98
C ARG A 153 19.46 11.02 9.26
N GLY A 154 19.16 12.20 8.75
CA GLY A 154 20.07 13.04 7.98
C GLY A 154 20.31 12.52 6.55
N LEU A 155 19.46 11.63 6.05
CA LEU A 155 19.53 11.10 4.69
C LEU A 155 18.73 11.99 3.72
N ARG A 156 19.18 12.03 2.46
CA ARG A 156 18.56 12.83 1.39
C ARG A 156 17.75 11.95 0.47
N ILE A 157 16.61 12.44 0.06
CA ILE A 157 15.76 11.83 -0.96
C ILE A 157 15.89 12.68 -2.24
N PRO A 158 16.21 12.08 -3.40
CA PRO A 158 16.44 10.65 -3.64
C PRO A 158 17.92 10.23 -3.53
N ASP A 159 18.87 11.12 -3.18
CA ASP A 159 20.31 10.93 -3.34
C ASP A 159 20.86 9.75 -2.51
N ASP A 160 20.41 9.60 -1.27
CA ASP A 160 20.88 8.54 -0.36
C ASP A 160 19.86 7.37 -0.32
N ILE A 161 18.57 7.66 -0.48
CA ILE A 161 17.51 6.67 -0.55
C ILE A 161 16.31 7.19 -1.38
N SER A 162 15.78 6.38 -2.27
CA SER A 162 14.57 6.70 -3.02
C SER A 162 13.31 6.36 -2.21
N LEU A 163 12.26 7.17 -2.36
CA LEU A 163 10.97 6.95 -1.72
C LEU A 163 9.83 7.06 -2.74
N CYS A 164 8.95 6.07 -2.75
CA CYS A 164 7.73 6.06 -3.55
C CYS A 164 6.51 5.91 -2.66
N GLY A 165 5.47 6.72 -2.92
CA GLY A 165 4.12 6.57 -2.39
C GLY A 165 3.17 5.95 -3.40
N PHE A 166 1.86 6.11 -3.13
CA PHE A 166 0.78 5.58 -3.96
C PHE A 166 -0.43 6.47 -3.75
N ASP A 167 -1.04 7.06 -4.66
CA ASP A 167 -2.29 7.82 -4.67
C ASP A 167 -2.14 9.15 -5.42
N ASN A 168 -1.11 9.92 -5.20
CA ASN A 168 -0.80 11.24 -5.77
C ASN A 168 -1.68 12.36 -5.19
#